data_82d2f588854184674899f3402394f1e0
#
_entry.id   82d2f588854184674899f3402394f1e0
#
_cell.length_a   1.000
_cell.length_b   1.000
_cell.length_c   1.000
_cell.angle_alpha   90.00
_cell.angle_beta   90.00
_cell.angle_gamma   90.00
#
_symmetry.space_group_name_H-M   'P 1'
#
loop_
_entity.id
_entity.type
_entity.pdbx_description
1 polymer ?
#
loop_
_entity_poly.entity_id
_entity_poly.type
_entity_poly.pdbx_seq_one_letter_code
_entity_poly.pdbx_strand_id
1 'polypeptide(L)'
;MAINRLLDVKIVAAHQLELTFSDHTQGIFDGALYLADHKGPLLEALRDPAYFSKCFVDAGALCWPNGLELSAARLYELSHAVKAAA
;
A
#
# COMPACT_ATOMS: atom_id res chain seq x y z
N MET A 1 8.32 18.99 11.63
CA MET A 1 7.43 18.42 10.61
C MET A 1 7.13 16.97 10.92
N ALA A 2 5.88 16.65 10.97
CA ALA A 2 5.48 15.27 11.27
C ALA A 2 5.68 14.40 10.03
N ILE A 3 6.25 13.22 10.25
CA ILE A 3 6.41 12.24 9.18
C ILE A 3 5.36 11.18 9.41
N ASN A 4 4.51 10.98 8.42
CA ASN A 4 3.52 9.92 8.47
C ASN A 4 4.20 8.58 8.37
N ARG A 5 3.73 7.65 9.19
CA ARG A 5 4.17 6.27 9.15
C ARG A 5 2.98 5.38 8.93
N LEU A 6 3.20 4.26 8.29
CA LEU A 6 2.18 3.23 8.21
C LEU A 6 2.20 2.43 9.50
N LEU A 7 1.05 2.37 10.17
CA LEU A 7 0.93 1.65 11.44
C LEU A 7 0.36 0.26 11.25
N ASP A 8 -0.58 0.09 10.32
CA ASP A 8 -1.27 -1.16 10.17
C ASP A 8 -1.78 -1.32 8.74
N VAL A 9 -1.95 -2.56 8.32
CA VAL A 9 -2.51 -2.90 7.02
C VAL A 9 -3.50 -4.04 7.20
N LYS A 10 -4.64 -3.93 6.52
CA LYS A 10 -5.67 -4.95 6.57
C LYS A 10 -6.11 -5.28 5.16
N ILE A 11 -6.18 -6.55 4.84
CA ILE A 11 -6.62 -7.01 3.53
C ILE A 11 -8.15 -7.01 3.50
N VAL A 12 -8.73 -6.18 2.63
CA VAL A 12 -10.20 -6.05 2.56
C VAL A 12 -10.79 -6.67 1.29
N ALA A 13 -9.95 -6.89 0.28
CA ALA A 13 -10.36 -7.56 -0.95
C ALA A 13 -9.10 -8.01 -1.67
N ALA A 14 -9.24 -8.80 -2.74
CA ALA A 14 -8.10 -9.15 -3.57
C ALA A 14 -7.48 -7.87 -4.10
N HIS A 15 -6.23 -7.64 -3.87
CA HIS A 15 -5.49 -6.44 -4.27
C HIS A 15 -5.98 -5.13 -3.64
N GLN A 16 -6.74 -5.19 -2.53
CA GLN A 16 -7.13 -3.97 -1.82
C GLN A 16 -6.75 -4.06 -0.36
N LEU A 17 -6.12 -3.00 0.13
CA LEU A 17 -5.64 -2.92 1.50
C LEU A 17 -6.20 -1.68 2.19
N GLU A 18 -6.65 -1.85 3.42
CA GLU A 18 -6.96 -0.71 4.27
C GLU A 18 -5.72 -0.35 5.06
N LEU A 19 -5.29 0.90 4.93
CA LEU A 19 -4.07 1.39 5.57
C LEU A 19 -4.42 2.33 6.70
N THR A 20 -3.72 2.19 7.82
CA THR A 20 -3.85 3.10 8.96
C THR A 20 -2.52 3.81 9.15
N PHE A 21 -2.56 5.13 9.19
CA PHE A 21 -1.38 5.98 9.29
C PHE A 21 -1.24 6.58 10.67
N SER A 22 -0.05 7.06 10.99
CA SER A 22 0.28 7.61 12.30
C SER A 22 -0.46 8.91 12.62
N ASP A 23 -1.03 9.56 11.62
CA ASP A 23 -1.87 10.75 11.85
C ASP A 23 -3.34 10.38 12.12
N HIS A 24 -3.62 9.09 12.36
CA HIS A 24 -4.94 8.54 12.66
C HIS A 24 -5.89 8.51 11.46
N THR A 25 -5.39 8.79 10.26
CA THR A 25 -6.22 8.64 9.06
C THR A 25 -6.11 7.24 8.51
N GLN A 26 -7.11 6.85 7.74
CA GLN A 26 -7.15 5.58 7.04
C GLN A 26 -7.41 5.83 5.57
N GLY A 27 -6.93 4.92 4.73
CA GLY A 27 -7.16 4.99 3.31
C GLY A 27 -7.16 3.61 2.69
N ILE A 28 -7.68 3.52 1.48
CA ILE A 28 -7.67 2.25 0.73
C ILE A 28 -6.62 2.34 -0.36
N PHE A 29 -5.71 1.38 -0.35
CA PHE A 29 -4.73 1.23 -1.42
C PHE A 29 -5.26 0.21 -2.42
N ASP A 30 -5.53 0.67 -3.63
CA ASP A 30 -6.00 -0.20 -4.72
C ASP A 30 -4.78 -0.72 -5.48
N GLY A 31 -4.35 -1.91 -5.11
CA GLY A 31 -3.19 -2.54 -5.72
C GLY A 31 -3.38 -2.89 -7.19
N ALA A 32 -4.60 -3.25 -7.57
CA ALA A 32 -4.89 -3.58 -8.97
C ALA A 32 -4.68 -2.34 -9.86
N LEU A 33 -5.15 -1.20 -9.41
CA LEU A 33 -4.96 0.05 -10.15
C LEU A 33 -3.48 0.43 -10.21
N TYR A 34 -2.79 0.29 -9.09
CA TYR A 34 -1.35 0.58 -9.02
C TYR A 34 -0.57 -0.30 -9.99
N LEU A 35 -0.86 -1.60 -10.02
CA LEU A 35 -0.17 -2.55 -10.89
C LEU A 35 -0.50 -2.33 -12.36
N ALA A 36 -1.66 -1.75 -12.66
CA ALA A 36 -2.01 -1.42 -14.04
C ALA A 36 -1.10 -0.34 -14.60
N ASP A 37 -0.65 0.60 -13.75
CA ASP A 37 0.17 1.73 -14.16
C ASP A 37 1.66 1.53 -13.93
N HIS A 38 2.06 0.50 -13.19
CA HIS A 38 3.46 0.30 -12.81
C HIS A 38 3.89 -1.11 -13.18
N LYS A 39 5.10 -1.25 -13.70
CA LYS A 39 5.65 -2.53 -14.13
C LYS A 39 7.05 -2.70 -13.56
N GLY A 40 7.47 -3.92 -13.46
CA GLY A 40 8.80 -4.26 -12.97
C GLY A 40 8.81 -5.66 -12.41
N PRO A 41 10.00 -6.28 -12.27
CA PRO A 41 10.11 -7.67 -11.84
C PRO A 41 9.54 -7.91 -10.44
N LEU A 42 9.73 -6.97 -9.51
CA LEU A 42 9.18 -7.15 -8.17
C LEU A 42 7.67 -6.98 -8.15
N LEU A 43 7.13 -6.14 -9.03
CA LEU A 43 5.70 -5.90 -9.09
C LEU A 43 4.94 -7.04 -9.74
N GLU A 44 5.60 -7.81 -10.58
CA GLU A 44 4.95 -8.95 -11.24
C GLU A 44 4.43 -9.97 -10.23
N ALA A 45 5.19 -10.21 -9.17
CA ALA A 45 4.76 -11.15 -8.14
C ALA A 45 3.47 -10.71 -7.47
N LEU A 46 3.25 -9.40 -7.35
CA LEU A 46 2.09 -8.85 -6.69
C LEU A 46 0.79 -9.01 -7.50
N ARG A 47 0.91 -9.37 -8.78
CA ARG A 47 -0.28 -9.63 -9.60
C ARG A 47 -1.04 -10.84 -9.11
N ASP A 48 -0.35 -11.77 -8.45
CA ASP A 48 -0.99 -12.90 -7.79
C ASP A 48 -1.58 -12.40 -6.47
N PRO A 49 -2.91 -12.48 -6.27
CA PRO A 49 -3.52 -11.98 -5.04
C PRO A 49 -3.02 -12.69 -3.78
N ALA A 50 -2.62 -13.96 -3.90
CA ALA A 50 -2.06 -14.67 -2.76
C ALA A 50 -0.72 -14.08 -2.34
N TYR A 51 0.11 -13.70 -3.29
CA TYR A 51 1.38 -13.07 -2.97
C TYR A 51 1.17 -11.63 -2.48
N PHE A 52 0.25 -10.93 -3.11
CA PHE A 52 -0.07 -9.54 -2.71
C PHE A 52 -0.46 -9.50 -1.23
N SER A 53 -1.19 -10.48 -0.75
CA SER A 53 -1.64 -10.53 0.63
C SER A 53 -0.54 -10.88 1.64
N LYS A 54 0.67 -11.18 1.17
CA LYS A 54 1.81 -11.44 2.06
C LYS A 54 2.50 -10.15 2.52
N CYS A 55 1.95 -9.00 2.22
CA CYS A 55 2.49 -7.72 2.65
C CYS A 55 2.52 -7.61 4.17
N PHE A 56 3.43 -6.79 4.66
CA PHE A 56 3.58 -6.54 6.08
C PHE A 56 4.13 -5.14 6.31
N VAL A 57 3.94 -4.64 7.52
CA VAL A 57 4.46 -3.32 7.90
C VAL A 57 5.83 -3.51 8.52
N ASP A 58 6.81 -2.76 8.03
CA ASP A 58 8.14 -2.76 8.60
C ASP A 58 8.70 -1.35 8.56
N ALA A 59 9.15 -0.88 9.72
CA ALA A 59 9.74 0.46 9.88
C ALA A 59 8.84 1.57 9.31
N GLY A 60 7.54 1.41 9.43
CA GLY A 60 6.58 2.42 8.97
C GLY A 60 6.28 2.40 7.48
N ALA A 61 6.72 1.36 6.77
CA ALA A 61 6.50 1.19 5.34
C ALA A 61 5.79 -0.13 5.06
N LEU A 62 5.23 -0.24 3.87
CA LEU A 62 4.58 -1.48 3.43
C LEU A 62 5.58 -2.29 2.62
N CYS A 63 5.78 -3.54 3.02
CA CYS A 63 6.81 -4.40 2.44
C CYS A 63 6.25 -5.73 1.98
N TRP A 64 6.97 -6.37 1.07
CA TRP A 64 6.70 -7.73 0.63
C TRP A 64 7.95 -8.57 0.75
N PRO A 65 7.80 -9.92 0.85
CA PRO A 65 8.96 -10.79 1.05
C PRO A 65 10.04 -10.72 -0.02
N ASN A 66 9.69 -10.28 -1.23
CA ASN A 66 10.66 -10.17 -2.34
C ASN A 66 11.51 -8.90 -2.28
N GLY A 67 11.36 -8.10 -1.23
CA GLY A 67 12.15 -6.87 -1.07
C GLY A 67 11.47 -5.61 -1.58
N LEU A 68 10.29 -5.73 -2.18
CA LEU A 68 9.55 -4.55 -2.60
C LEU A 68 9.06 -3.80 -1.37
N GLU A 69 9.18 -2.47 -1.42
CA GLU A 69 8.78 -1.61 -0.32
C GLU A 69 8.11 -0.36 -0.87
N LEU A 70 7.00 0.03 -0.26
CA LEU A 70 6.31 1.28 -0.58
C LEU A 70 6.31 2.16 0.65
N SER A 71 6.80 3.38 0.52
CA SER A 71 6.91 4.30 1.64
C SER A 71 5.53 4.78 2.10
N ALA A 72 5.44 5.16 3.37
CA ALA A 72 4.21 5.70 3.91
C ALA A 72 3.78 6.96 3.17
N ALA A 73 4.73 7.81 2.79
CA ALA A 73 4.40 9.03 2.05
C ALA A 73 3.75 8.71 0.70
N ARG A 74 4.30 7.72 0.00
CA ARG A 74 3.73 7.29 -1.28
C ARG A 74 2.35 6.70 -1.11
N LEU A 75 2.19 5.84 -0.11
CA LEU A 75 0.91 5.21 0.15
C LEU A 75 -0.13 6.23 0.58
N TYR A 76 0.28 7.22 1.35
CA TYR A 76 -0.62 8.28 1.78
C TYR A 76 -1.17 9.03 0.57
N GLU A 77 -0.30 9.40 -0.36
CA GLU A 77 -0.72 10.05 -1.60
C GLU A 77 -1.69 9.17 -2.39
N LEU A 78 -1.33 7.91 -2.57
CA LEU A 78 -2.12 7.00 -3.40
C LEU A 78 -3.49 6.71 -2.79
N SER A 79 -3.56 6.57 -1.47
CA SER A 79 -4.81 6.22 -0.81
C SER A 79 -5.71 7.42 -0.56
N HIS A 80 -5.15 8.62 -0.43
CA HIS A 80 -5.92 9.83 -0.14
C HIS A 80 -6.28 10.62 -1.39
N ALA A 81 -5.55 10.45 -2.48
CA ALA A 81 -5.82 11.16 -3.73
C ALA A 81 -7.23 10.89 -4.26
N VAL A 82 -7.70 9.67 -4.09
CA VAL A 82 -9.04 9.28 -4.54
C VAL A 82 -10.09 10.09 -3.80
N LYS A 83 -9.91 10.29 -2.51
CA LYS A 83 -10.83 11.10 -1.71
C LYS A 83 -10.80 12.56 -2.11
N ALA A 84 -9.63 13.08 -2.38
CA ALA A 84 -9.48 14.46 -2.78
C ALA A 84 -10.16 14.74 -4.12
N ALA A 85 -10.18 13.77 -5.00
CA ALA A 85 -10.79 13.92 -6.31
C ALA A 85 -12.31 13.89 -6.26
N ALA A 86 -12.86 13.36 -5.21
CA ALA A 86 -14.31 13.35 -5.03
C ALA A 86 -14.78 14.67 -4.46
#